data_070e26ae3fc507d8b45d3a7b0bf07fb3
#
_entry.id   070e26ae3fc507d8b45d3a7b0bf07fb3
#
_cell.length_a   1.000
_cell.length_b   1.000
_cell.length_c   1.000
_cell.angle_alpha   90.00
_cell.angle_beta   90.00
_cell.angle_gamma   90.00
#
_symmetry.space_group_name_H-M   'P 1'
#
loop_
_entity.id
_entity.type
_entity.pdbx_description
1 polymer ?
#
loop_
_entity_poly.entity_id
_entity_poly.type
_entity_poly.pdbx_seq_one_letter_code
_entity_poly.pdbx_strand_id
1 'polypeptide(L)'
;ARDGETVNIAGNGFCGCSRKTLLKLLHQRCHEEGVNLHFEQNVDDLIQFVDSDIIVACDGISSHIRSQFATEFGTKITLKKNRFVWMGSTKPLDAFTYFFRNTPHGLIVAHSYQYEPGMSTWIFECSDETWQKHGFEISNEADTIQKIATIFKDELDGHPLITNKSFWRQFPHVTNEKWHHQNIVLLGDAKATAHYSIGSGTKLAMDSAIGLSDAIVANPNNIQAAFEQYEKSRRNTVEMIQYAALVSLDWFEKMDRHNQHSFQQFAFGCMTRSKKVTFENLKLRDKSFTDKVLN
;
A
#
# COMPACT_ATOMS: atom_id res chain seq x y z
N ALA A 1 2.98 -9.47 -16.95
CA ALA A 1 2.73 -10.72 -17.69
C ALA A 1 1.27 -11.12 -17.56
N ARG A 2 0.71 -11.83 -18.53
CA ARG A 2 -0.63 -12.42 -18.51
C ARG A 2 -0.57 -13.78 -19.18
N ASP A 3 -0.83 -14.85 -18.43
CA ASP A 3 -0.86 -16.25 -18.89
C ASP A 3 0.36 -16.65 -19.74
N GLY A 4 1.55 -16.27 -19.30
CA GLY A 4 2.82 -16.56 -20.00
C GLY A 4 3.26 -15.52 -21.04
N GLU A 5 2.36 -14.67 -21.54
CA GLU A 5 2.74 -13.54 -22.39
C GLU A 5 3.31 -12.39 -21.56
N THR A 6 4.33 -11.70 -22.07
CA THR A 6 4.96 -10.57 -21.35
C THR A 6 4.99 -9.32 -22.21
N VAL A 7 4.59 -8.19 -21.62
CA VAL A 7 4.78 -6.85 -22.16
C VAL A 7 5.73 -6.10 -21.22
N ASN A 8 6.91 -5.76 -21.73
CA ASN A 8 7.87 -4.91 -21.03
C ASN A 8 7.64 -3.46 -21.41
N ILE A 9 7.53 -2.59 -20.40
CA ILE A 9 7.28 -1.16 -20.58
C ILE A 9 8.44 -0.41 -19.95
N ALA A 10 9.24 0.24 -20.79
CA ALA A 10 10.45 0.94 -20.39
C ALA A 10 10.19 2.31 -19.75
N GLY A 11 11.24 2.95 -19.25
CA GLY A 11 11.22 4.32 -18.74
C GLY A 11 10.53 4.52 -17.40
N ASN A 12 10.25 3.44 -16.65
CA ASN A 12 9.68 3.51 -15.32
C ASN A 12 10.71 3.02 -14.29
N GLY A 13 11.33 3.95 -13.56
CA GLY A 13 12.21 3.61 -12.45
C GLY A 13 11.43 3.04 -11.27
N PHE A 14 11.97 1.99 -10.66
CA PHE A 14 11.44 1.41 -9.42
C PHE A 14 12.62 1.02 -8.53
N CYS A 15 12.49 1.30 -7.23
CA CYS A 15 13.45 0.87 -6.21
C CYS A 15 12.68 0.28 -5.04
N GLY A 16 12.98 -0.94 -4.68
CA GLY A 16 12.49 -1.61 -3.48
C GLY A 16 13.50 -1.49 -2.33
N CYS A 17 13.00 -1.44 -1.12
CA CYS A 17 13.82 -1.47 0.10
C CYS A 17 13.13 -2.36 1.12
N SER A 18 13.92 -3.21 1.80
CA SER A 18 13.39 -4.03 2.86
C SER A 18 12.92 -3.16 4.03
N ARG A 19 11.72 -3.47 4.54
CA ARG A 19 11.17 -2.79 5.73
C ARG A 19 12.12 -2.87 6.92
N LYS A 20 12.80 -4.01 7.09
CA LYS A 20 13.77 -4.22 8.17
C LYS A 20 14.97 -3.27 8.05
N THR A 21 15.49 -3.09 6.84
CA THR A 21 16.60 -2.16 6.57
C THR A 21 16.19 -0.71 6.83
N LEU A 22 15.02 -0.31 6.34
CA LEU A 22 14.50 1.05 6.59
C LEU A 22 14.32 1.32 8.08
N LEU A 23 13.70 0.38 8.82
CA LEU A 23 13.52 0.52 10.28
C LEU A 23 14.86 0.58 11.01
N LYS A 24 15.86 -0.23 10.64
CA LYS A 24 17.20 -0.18 11.23
C LYS A 24 17.82 1.22 11.09
N LEU A 25 17.76 1.81 9.92
CA LEU A 25 18.28 3.15 9.67
C LEU A 25 17.56 4.21 10.51
N LEU A 26 16.22 4.13 10.58
CA LEU A 26 15.43 5.06 11.39
C LEU A 26 15.70 4.90 12.89
N HIS A 27 15.80 3.67 13.41
CA HIS A 27 16.16 3.43 14.82
C HIS A 27 17.55 3.96 15.14
N GLN A 28 18.53 3.72 14.27
CA GLN A 28 19.87 4.29 14.44
C GLN A 28 19.80 5.80 14.55
N ARG A 29 19.06 6.47 13.65
CA ARG A 29 18.91 7.92 13.68
C ARG A 29 18.21 8.41 14.95
N CYS A 30 17.18 7.72 15.41
CA CYS A 30 16.52 8.02 16.69
C CYS A 30 17.50 7.98 17.86
N HIS A 31 18.38 6.98 17.93
CA HIS A 31 19.41 6.88 18.98
C HIS A 31 20.41 8.05 18.89
N GLU A 32 20.87 8.38 17.69
CA GLU A 32 21.79 9.52 17.47
C GLU A 32 21.20 10.86 17.92
N GLU A 33 19.87 11.02 17.78
CA GLU A 33 19.14 12.22 18.22
C GLU A 33 18.63 12.15 19.67
N GLY A 34 18.97 11.10 20.41
CA GLY A 34 18.59 10.96 21.82
C GLY A 34 17.13 10.60 22.06
N VAL A 35 16.44 10.06 21.06
CA VAL A 35 15.04 9.62 21.18
C VAL A 35 15.00 8.31 21.96
N ASN A 36 14.17 8.24 23.00
CA ASN A 36 13.92 7.03 23.76
C ASN A 36 12.98 6.10 22.95
N LEU A 37 13.49 4.92 22.62
CA LEU A 37 12.73 3.89 21.92
C LEU A 37 12.27 2.81 22.89
N HIS A 38 10.97 2.55 22.96
CA HIS A 38 10.38 1.49 23.77
C HIS A 38 9.78 0.44 22.83
N PHE A 39 10.28 -0.80 22.92
CA PHE A 39 9.83 -1.92 22.10
C PHE A 39 9.02 -2.91 22.94
N GLU A 40 8.22 -3.75 22.26
CA GLU A 40 7.39 -4.78 22.88
C GLU A 40 6.38 -4.21 23.92
N GLN A 41 6.01 -2.94 23.73
CA GLN A 41 5.02 -2.28 24.56
C GLN A 41 3.77 -1.98 23.72
N ASN A 42 2.63 -2.49 24.19
CA ASN A 42 1.33 -2.15 23.61
C ASN A 42 0.76 -0.96 24.36
N VAL A 43 0.22 0.01 23.63
CA VAL A 43 -0.43 1.19 24.19
C VAL A 43 -1.94 1.00 24.06
N ASP A 44 -2.59 0.54 25.14
CA ASP A 44 -4.03 0.29 25.16
C ASP A 44 -4.82 1.52 25.60
N ASP A 45 -4.20 2.41 26.37
CA ASP A 45 -4.79 3.69 26.78
C ASP A 45 -3.73 4.81 26.81
N LEU A 46 -4.18 6.05 26.94
CA LEU A 46 -3.32 7.23 26.96
C LEU A 46 -3.03 7.77 28.37
N ILE A 47 -3.48 7.09 29.44
CA ILE A 47 -3.32 7.57 30.83
C ILE A 47 -1.84 7.79 31.17
N GLN A 48 -0.96 6.90 30.73
CA GLN A 48 0.49 7.01 30.95
C GLN A 48 1.15 8.19 30.21
N PHE A 49 0.44 8.84 29.29
CA PHE A 49 0.95 9.95 28.47
C PHE A 49 0.18 11.25 28.72
N VAL A 50 -0.60 11.34 29.82
CA VAL A 50 -1.42 12.52 30.14
C VAL A 50 -0.61 13.81 30.27
N ASP A 51 0.66 13.70 30.71
CA ASP A 51 1.58 14.83 30.88
C ASP A 51 2.40 15.13 29.62
N SER A 52 2.15 14.43 28.50
CA SER A 52 2.83 14.70 27.24
C SER A 52 2.30 15.97 26.58
N ASP A 53 3.18 16.84 26.12
CA ASP A 53 2.79 18.03 25.35
C ASP A 53 2.06 17.67 24.06
N ILE A 54 2.54 16.62 23.38
CA ILE A 54 2.01 16.12 22.10
C ILE A 54 2.02 14.60 22.10
N ILE A 55 0.92 14.02 21.64
CA ILE A 55 0.80 12.59 21.34
C ILE A 55 0.61 12.43 19.84
N VAL A 56 1.56 11.79 19.16
CA VAL A 56 1.48 11.50 17.73
C VAL A 56 1.03 10.05 17.52
N ALA A 57 -0.24 9.86 17.17
CA ALA A 57 -0.81 8.55 16.91
C ALA A 57 -0.44 8.08 15.49
N CYS A 58 0.54 7.18 15.41
CA CYS A 58 1.01 6.54 14.17
C CYS A 58 0.99 5.01 14.26
N ASP A 59 0.01 4.47 15.01
CA ASP A 59 -0.22 3.08 15.35
C ASP A 59 -0.88 2.25 14.22
N GLY A 60 -0.89 2.81 13.00
CA GLY A 60 -1.20 2.10 11.77
C GLY A 60 -2.69 2.01 11.42
N ILE A 61 -2.98 1.13 10.46
CA ILE A 61 -4.32 1.00 9.85
C ILE A 61 -5.39 0.60 10.87
N SER A 62 -5.05 -0.20 11.87
CA SER A 62 -5.92 -0.65 12.96
C SER A 62 -5.80 0.23 14.20
N SER A 63 -5.44 1.49 14.04
CA SER A 63 -5.16 2.43 15.13
C SER A 63 -6.17 2.35 16.27
N HIS A 64 -5.65 2.04 17.43
CA HIS A 64 -6.44 2.00 18.67
C HIS A 64 -6.79 3.42 19.14
N ILE A 65 -5.82 4.33 19.07
CA ILE A 65 -6.00 5.74 19.47
C ILE A 65 -7.06 6.41 18.58
N ARG A 66 -6.97 6.26 17.25
CA ARG A 66 -8.03 6.76 16.35
C ARG A 66 -9.40 6.21 16.72
N SER A 67 -9.48 4.94 17.10
CA SER A 67 -10.75 4.28 17.42
C SER A 67 -11.35 4.81 18.72
N GLN A 68 -10.53 5.15 19.71
CA GLN A 68 -10.99 5.77 20.98
C GLN A 68 -11.65 7.13 20.75
N PHE A 69 -11.15 7.91 19.81
CA PHE A 69 -11.63 9.27 19.48
C PHE A 69 -12.25 9.35 18.08
N ALA A 70 -12.92 8.27 17.64
CA ALA A 70 -13.45 8.16 16.28
C ALA A 70 -14.48 9.26 15.96
N THR A 71 -15.27 9.68 16.93
CA THR A 71 -16.27 10.76 16.81
C THR A 71 -15.58 12.11 16.61
N GLU A 72 -14.57 12.41 17.40
CA GLU A 72 -13.84 13.67 17.41
C GLU A 72 -13.02 13.85 16.12
N PHE A 73 -12.44 12.75 15.62
CA PHE A 73 -11.74 12.75 14.32
C PHE A 73 -12.69 12.69 13.13
N GLY A 74 -13.97 12.36 13.32
CA GLY A 74 -14.90 12.10 12.21
C GLY A 74 -14.46 10.94 11.35
N THR A 75 -14.00 9.83 11.98
CA THR A 75 -13.39 8.67 11.31
C THR A 75 -14.41 7.93 10.44
N LYS A 76 -14.03 7.65 9.21
CA LYS A 76 -14.77 6.76 8.30
C LYS A 76 -13.86 5.65 7.80
N ILE A 77 -14.30 4.40 7.93
CA ILE A 77 -13.59 3.21 7.45
C ILE A 77 -14.50 2.45 6.49
N THR A 78 -14.03 2.23 5.27
CA THR A 78 -14.76 1.47 4.25
C THR A 78 -13.90 0.32 3.75
N LEU A 79 -14.36 -0.92 3.94
CA LEU A 79 -13.70 -2.09 3.35
C LEU A 79 -13.92 -2.12 1.85
N LYS A 80 -12.86 -2.35 1.10
CA LYS A 80 -12.90 -2.49 -0.36
C LYS A 80 -13.19 -3.94 -0.75
N LYS A 81 -13.63 -4.16 -1.99
CA LYS A 81 -14.24 -5.43 -2.38
C LYS A 81 -13.24 -6.56 -2.56
N ASN A 82 -12.10 -6.27 -3.19
CA ASN A 82 -11.10 -7.31 -3.46
C ASN A 82 -10.49 -7.85 -2.18
N ARG A 83 -10.13 -9.13 -2.25
CA ARG A 83 -9.33 -9.82 -1.25
C ARG A 83 -7.86 -9.80 -1.67
N PHE A 84 -6.97 -9.63 -0.73
CA PHE A 84 -5.54 -9.73 -0.96
C PHE A 84 -4.83 -10.47 0.16
N VAL A 85 -3.71 -11.10 -0.19
CA VAL A 85 -2.77 -11.71 0.76
C VAL A 85 -1.35 -11.29 0.40
N TRP A 86 -0.54 -10.98 1.40
CA TRP A 86 0.82 -10.48 1.24
C TRP A 86 1.82 -11.57 1.60
N MET A 87 2.67 -11.96 0.64
CA MET A 87 3.69 -13.00 0.80
C MET A 87 5.04 -12.49 0.31
N GLY A 88 6.09 -13.21 0.64
CA GLY A 88 7.41 -13.08 0.04
C GLY A 88 7.73 -14.26 -0.86
N SER A 89 8.84 -14.17 -1.59
CA SER A 89 9.45 -15.30 -2.31
C SER A 89 10.94 -15.07 -2.45
N THR A 90 11.69 -16.16 -2.66
CA THR A 90 13.10 -16.08 -3.07
C THR A 90 13.27 -15.87 -4.57
N LYS A 91 12.17 -15.76 -5.35
CA LYS A 91 12.22 -15.50 -6.80
C LYS A 91 12.81 -14.11 -7.06
N PRO A 92 13.94 -14.00 -7.78
CA PRO A 92 14.48 -12.72 -8.21
C PRO A 92 13.59 -12.10 -9.27
N LEU A 93 13.48 -10.77 -9.26
CA LEU A 93 12.71 -9.99 -10.24
C LEU A 93 13.52 -8.76 -10.67
N ASP A 94 13.73 -8.60 -11.97
CA ASP A 94 14.47 -7.48 -12.55
C ASP A 94 13.67 -6.17 -12.56
N ALA A 95 12.34 -6.26 -12.45
CA ALA A 95 11.44 -5.12 -12.49
C ALA A 95 10.20 -5.35 -11.64
N PHE A 96 9.49 -4.26 -11.32
CA PHE A 96 8.13 -4.38 -10.80
C PHE A 96 7.25 -5.06 -11.85
N THR A 97 6.68 -6.21 -11.49
CA THR A 97 5.92 -7.05 -12.41
C THR A 97 4.53 -7.34 -11.87
N TYR A 98 3.52 -7.14 -12.71
CA TYR A 98 2.19 -7.70 -12.50
C TYR A 98 2.10 -9.03 -13.25
N PHE A 99 1.76 -10.10 -12.54
CA PHE A 99 1.43 -11.38 -13.12
C PHE A 99 -0.08 -11.58 -13.01
N PHE A 100 -0.76 -11.56 -14.14
CA PHE A 100 -2.19 -11.86 -14.23
C PHE A 100 -2.36 -13.31 -14.67
N ARG A 101 -3.09 -14.09 -13.88
CA ARG A 101 -3.34 -15.49 -14.18
C ARG A 101 -4.85 -15.75 -14.24
N ASN A 102 -5.33 -16.15 -15.42
CA ASN A 102 -6.68 -16.67 -15.58
C ASN A 102 -6.79 -18.07 -14.96
N THR A 103 -7.79 -18.26 -14.15
CA THR A 103 -8.11 -19.55 -13.54
C THR A 103 -9.53 -19.97 -13.90
N PRO A 104 -9.93 -21.22 -13.73
CA PRO A 104 -11.32 -21.66 -13.92
C PRO A 104 -12.33 -20.90 -13.02
N HIS A 105 -11.84 -20.23 -11.98
CA HIS A 105 -12.64 -19.53 -10.98
C HIS A 105 -12.58 -18.02 -11.05
N GLY A 106 -11.80 -17.45 -11.99
CA GLY A 106 -11.63 -16.02 -12.20
C GLY A 106 -10.16 -15.60 -12.24
N LEU A 107 -9.94 -14.32 -12.39
CA LEU A 107 -8.61 -13.74 -12.54
C LEU A 107 -7.97 -13.46 -11.16
N ILE A 108 -6.69 -13.86 -11.02
CA ILE A 108 -5.86 -13.51 -9.87
C ILE A 108 -4.65 -12.72 -10.38
N VAL A 109 -4.32 -11.62 -9.72
CA VAL A 109 -3.11 -10.85 -10.01
C VAL A 109 -2.11 -10.96 -8.87
N ALA A 110 -0.82 -11.08 -9.21
CA ALA A 110 0.30 -10.90 -8.29
C ALA A 110 0.99 -9.57 -8.61
N HIS A 111 1.10 -8.69 -7.61
CA HIS A 111 1.93 -7.48 -7.64
C HIS A 111 3.29 -7.85 -7.06
N SER A 112 4.32 -7.89 -7.90
CA SER A 112 5.59 -8.49 -7.48
C SER A 112 6.78 -7.59 -7.78
N TYR A 113 7.72 -7.51 -6.82
CA TYR A 113 8.94 -6.73 -6.96
C TYR A 113 10.02 -7.22 -5.99
N GLN A 114 11.27 -7.12 -6.42
CA GLN A 114 12.41 -7.38 -5.55
C GLN A 114 12.66 -6.19 -4.61
N TYR A 115 12.93 -6.46 -3.34
CA TYR A 115 13.23 -5.42 -2.34
C TYR A 115 14.64 -5.57 -1.71
N GLU A 116 15.26 -6.74 -1.88
CA GLU A 116 16.67 -7.00 -1.55
C GLU A 116 17.16 -8.21 -2.36
N PRO A 117 18.48 -8.45 -2.50
CA PRO A 117 18.99 -9.59 -3.24
C PRO A 117 18.39 -10.92 -2.77
N GLY A 118 17.80 -11.67 -3.71
CA GLY A 118 17.18 -12.97 -3.43
C GLY A 118 15.86 -12.92 -2.68
N MET A 119 15.26 -11.73 -2.50
CA MET A 119 13.97 -11.60 -1.81
C MET A 119 13.03 -10.65 -2.55
N SER A 120 11.84 -11.12 -2.81
CA SER A 120 10.78 -10.38 -3.49
C SER A 120 9.46 -10.39 -2.73
N THR A 121 8.71 -9.33 -2.90
CA THR A 121 7.32 -9.20 -2.43
C THR A 121 6.37 -9.75 -3.48
N TRP A 122 5.34 -10.46 -3.03
CA TRP A 122 4.24 -10.96 -3.84
C TRP A 122 2.92 -10.68 -3.14
N ILE A 123 2.12 -9.76 -3.69
CA ILE A 123 0.79 -9.45 -3.18
C ILE A 123 -0.21 -10.06 -4.16
N PHE A 124 -0.91 -11.09 -3.74
CA PHE A 124 -1.95 -11.72 -4.55
C PHE A 124 -3.29 -11.05 -4.26
N GLU A 125 -4.00 -10.70 -5.33
CA GLU A 125 -5.28 -10.00 -5.26
C GLU A 125 -6.29 -10.62 -6.23
N CYS A 126 -7.54 -10.78 -5.78
CA CYS A 126 -8.65 -11.24 -6.59
C CYS A 126 -9.99 -10.69 -6.07
N SER A 127 -11.04 -10.85 -6.89
CA SER A 127 -12.40 -10.54 -6.45
C SER A 127 -12.84 -11.46 -5.30
N ASP A 128 -13.81 -11.01 -4.50
CA ASP A 128 -14.39 -11.82 -3.43
C ASP A 128 -15.00 -13.11 -3.98
N GLU A 129 -15.62 -13.06 -5.16
CA GLU A 129 -16.18 -14.22 -5.85
C GLU A 129 -15.09 -15.26 -6.23
N THR A 130 -13.99 -14.79 -6.82
CA THR A 130 -12.84 -15.65 -7.17
C THR A 130 -12.23 -16.27 -5.92
N TRP A 131 -12.10 -15.49 -4.84
CA TRP A 131 -11.59 -15.94 -3.55
C TRP A 131 -12.44 -17.06 -2.94
N GLN A 132 -13.78 -16.90 -2.95
CA GLN A 132 -14.71 -17.93 -2.47
C GLN A 132 -14.67 -19.20 -3.34
N LYS A 133 -14.73 -19.07 -4.67
CA LYS A 133 -14.70 -20.21 -5.60
C LYS A 133 -13.41 -21.04 -5.51
N HIS A 134 -12.28 -20.42 -5.13
CA HIS A 134 -11.03 -21.11 -4.84
C HIS A 134 -11.02 -21.76 -3.44
N GLY A 135 -12.04 -21.54 -2.62
CA GLY A 135 -12.10 -22.04 -1.25
C GLY A 135 -11.01 -21.46 -0.36
N PHE A 136 -10.59 -20.21 -0.60
CA PHE A 136 -9.61 -19.53 0.25
C PHE A 136 -10.20 -19.11 1.60
N GLU A 137 -11.52 -18.99 1.72
CA GLU A 137 -12.22 -18.61 2.94
C GLU A 137 -12.06 -19.63 4.08
N ILE A 138 -11.96 -20.91 3.72
CA ILE A 138 -11.79 -22.04 4.63
C ILE A 138 -10.35 -22.55 4.68
N SER A 139 -9.45 -21.94 3.92
CA SER A 139 -8.06 -22.34 3.84
C SER A 139 -7.26 -21.76 5.01
N ASN A 140 -6.47 -22.59 5.67
CA ASN A 140 -5.43 -22.11 6.57
C ASN A 140 -4.26 -21.51 5.78
N GLU A 141 -3.23 -21.01 6.45
CA GLU A 141 -2.07 -20.38 5.81
C GLU A 141 -1.34 -21.36 4.87
N ALA A 142 -1.13 -22.61 5.29
CA ALA A 142 -0.42 -23.63 4.50
C ALA A 142 -1.20 -24.00 3.23
N ASP A 143 -2.51 -24.19 3.34
CA ASP A 143 -3.38 -24.48 2.19
C ASP A 143 -3.41 -23.30 1.21
N THR A 144 -3.44 -22.07 1.71
CA THR A 144 -3.37 -20.86 0.89
C THR A 144 -2.06 -20.81 0.10
N ILE A 145 -0.91 -21.04 0.76
CA ILE A 145 0.41 -21.11 0.11
C ILE A 145 0.40 -22.13 -1.01
N GLN A 146 -0.06 -23.36 -0.73
CA GLN A 146 -0.05 -24.44 -1.69
C GLN A 146 -0.92 -24.13 -2.92
N LYS A 147 -2.12 -23.61 -2.71
CA LYS A 147 -3.04 -23.21 -3.79
C LYS A 147 -2.44 -22.11 -4.66
N ILE A 148 -1.93 -21.04 -4.03
CA ILE A 148 -1.31 -19.93 -4.76
C ILE A 148 -0.04 -20.39 -5.48
N ALA A 149 0.84 -21.18 -4.85
CA ALA A 149 2.05 -21.70 -5.49
C ALA A 149 1.71 -22.58 -6.70
N THR A 150 0.61 -23.32 -6.64
CA THR A 150 0.13 -24.14 -7.79
C THR A 150 -0.36 -23.25 -8.94
N ILE A 151 -1.12 -22.19 -8.64
CA ILE A 151 -1.65 -21.25 -9.64
C ILE A 151 -0.52 -20.47 -10.34
N PHE A 152 0.47 -20.02 -9.59
CA PHE A 152 1.61 -19.21 -10.09
C PHE A 152 2.89 -20.04 -10.25
N LYS A 153 2.79 -21.36 -10.49
CA LYS A 153 3.93 -22.26 -10.59
C LYS A 153 4.97 -21.80 -11.61
N ASP A 154 4.53 -21.34 -12.77
CA ASP A 154 5.41 -20.94 -13.85
C ASP A 154 6.16 -19.64 -13.52
N GLU A 155 5.46 -18.68 -12.89
CA GLU A 155 6.03 -17.39 -12.50
C GLU A 155 6.98 -17.52 -11.31
N LEU A 156 6.69 -18.43 -10.39
CA LEU A 156 7.53 -18.72 -9.24
C LEU A 156 8.78 -19.52 -9.63
N ASP A 157 8.74 -20.29 -10.74
CA ASP A 157 9.88 -20.99 -11.32
C ASP A 157 10.67 -21.82 -10.28
N GLY A 158 9.94 -22.59 -9.49
CA GLY A 158 10.49 -23.43 -8.42
C GLY A 158 10.85 -22.71 -7.12
N HIS A 159 10.74 -21.38 -7.05
CA HIS A 159 10.99 -20.64 -5.82
C HIS A 159 9.80 -20.74 -4.85
N PRO A 160 10.03 -20.93 -3.54
CA PRO A 160 8.97 -21.02 -2.55
C PRO A 160 8.31 -19.64 -2.28
N LEU A 161 7.04 -19.68 -1.90
CA LEU A 161 6.39 -18.58 -1.21
C LEU A 161 6.76 -18.60 0.28
N ILE A 162 6.99 -17.40 0.81
CA ILE A 162 7.37 -17.17 2.22
C ILE A 162 6.26 -16.36 2.86
N THR A 163 5.81 -16.79 4.04
CA THR A 163 4.76 -16.11 4.80
C THR A 163 5.25 -15.65 6.15
N ASN A 164 4.57 -14.68 6.68
CA ASN A 164 4.72 -14.20 8.05
C ASN A 164 3.35 -13.78 8.58
N LYS A 165 2.54 -14.76 8.99
CA LYS A 165 1.14 -14.57 9.38
C LYS A 165 0.34 -13.90 8.26
N SER A 166 0.45 -14.46 7.04
CA SER A 166 -0.17 -13.94 5.82
C SER A 166 -1.59 -14.48 5.68
N PHE A 167 -2.56 -13.62 5.93
CA PHE A 167 -3.99 -13.95 5.83
C PHE A 167 -4.67 -13.09 4.77
N TRP A 168 -5.67 -13.65 4.10
CA TRP A 168 -6.53 -12.92 3.20
C TRP A 168 -7.31 -11.83 3.95
N ARG A 169 -7.33 -10.64 3.40
CA ARG A 169 -8.02 -9.48 3.98
C ARG A 169 -8.56 -8.57 2.90
N GLN A 170 -9.50 -7.73 3.26
CA GLN A 170 -9.96 -6.61 2.44
C GLN A 170 -9.19 -5.35 2.83
N PHE A 171 -8.99 -4.46 1.87
CA PHE A 171 -8.30 -3.20 2.15
C PHE A 171 -9.23 -2.21 2.85
N PRO A 172 -8.90 -1.74 4.06
CA PRO A 172 -9.65 -0.69 4.71
C PRO A 172 -9.22 0.69 4.22
N HIS A 173 -10.15 1.41 3.64
CA HIS A 173 -9.97 2.81 3.28
C HIS A 173 -10.36 3.68 4.47
N VAL A 174 -9.36 4.31 5.08
CA VAL A 174 -9.50 5.15 6.27
C VAL A 174 -9.41 6.61 5.87
N THR A 175 -10.39 7.40 6.33
CA THR A 175 -10.39 8.87 6.24
C THR A 175 -10.80 9.47 7.58
N ASN A 176 -10.30 10.66 7.88
CA ASN A 176 -10.66 11.42 9.06
C ASN A 176 -10.97 12.86 8.66
N GLU A 177 -12.08 13.41 9.18
CA GLU A 177 -12.49 14.79 8.93
C GLU A 177 -11.55 15.79 9.60
N LYS A 178 -11.06 15.44 10.81
CA LYS A 178 -10.03 16.17 11.55
C LYS A 178 -8.84 15.25 11.82
N TRP A 179 -7.65 15.81 11.85
CA TRP A 179 -6.44 15.03 12.08
C TRP A 179 -5.86 15.23 13.48
N HIS A 180 -6.48 16.09 14.29
CA HIS A 180 -6.07 16.33 15.66
C HIS A 180 -7.29 16.51 16.57
N HIS A 181 -7.08 16.20 17.84
CA HIS A 181 -8.03 16.43 18.94
C HIS A 181 -7.23 16.65 20.23
N GLN A 182 -7.47 17.78 20.91
CA GLN A 182 -6.66 18.21 22.08
C GLN A 182 -5.15 18.20 21.74
N ASN A 183 -4.31 17.45 22.50
CA ASN A 183 -2.89 17.29 22.26
C ASN A 183 -2.53 16.07 21.40
N ILE A 184 -3.53 15.37 20.82
CA ILE A 184 -3.36 14.19 19.98
C ILE A 184 -3.42 14.58 18.51
N VAL A 185 -2.47 14.08 17.70
CA VAL A 185 -2.47 14.24 16.25
C VAL A 185 -2.26 12.90 15.53
N LEU A 186 -3.06 12.64 14.50
CA LEU A 186 -2.97 11.42 13.68
C LEU A 186 -1.91 11.58 12.58
N LEU A 187 -1.15 10.48 12.34
CA LEU A 187 -0.13 10.42 11.30
C LEU A 187 -0.10 9.03 10.63
N GLY A 188 0.42 8.95 9.40
CA GLY A 188 0.53 7.69 8.67
C GLY A 188 -0.81 7.02 8.40
N ASP A 189 -0.85 5.68 8.46
CA ASP A 189 -2.05 4.90 8.18
C ASP A 189 -3.13 5.04 9.26
N ALA A 190 -2.78 5.50 10.45
CA ALA A 190 -3.75 5.88 11.47
C ALA A 190 -4.61 7.06 11.00
N LYS A 191 -4.01 8.01 10.25
CA LYS A 191 -4.67 9.17 9.68
C LYS A 191 -5.43 8.89 8.40
N ALA A 192 -4.76 8.25 7.44
CA ALA A 192 -5.26 8.08 6.09
C ALA A 192 -4.53 6.93 5.39
N THR A 193 -5.27 5.99 4.82
CA THR A 193 -4.68 4.87 4.08
C THR A 193 -4.70 5.12 2.58
N ALA A 194 -3.65 4.73 1.88
CA ALA A 194 -3.59 4.69 0.41
C ALA A 194 -3.42 3.25 -0.05
N HIS A 195 -4.25 2.80 -0.99
CA HIS A 195 -4.19 1.43 -1.50
C HIS A 195 -2.80 1.10 -2.04
N TYR A 196 -2.29 -0.09 -1.74
CA TYR A 196 -0.92 -0.53 -2.04
C TYR A 196 -0.58 -0.51 -3.54
N SER A 197 -1.58 -0.59 -4.43
CA SER A 197 -1.39 -0.62 -5.88
C SER A 197 -0.68 0.59 -6.49
N ILE A 198 -0.56 1.70 -5.75
CA ILE A 198 0.20 2.88 -6.20
C ILE A 198 1.53 3.06 -5.46
N GLY A 199 1.87 2.19 -4.48
CA GLY A 199 3.15 2.21 -3.77
C GLY A 199 3.47 3.49 -2.99
N SER A 200 2.46 4.25 -2.51
CA SER A 200 2.68 5.59 -1.96
C SER A 200 2.52 5.68 -0.43
N GLY A 201 2.10 4.62 0.27
CA GLY A 201 1.74 4.68 1.70
C GLY A 201 2.90 5.14 2.58
N THR A 202 4.06 4.49 2.49
CA THR A 202 5.25 4.83 3.30
C THR A 202 5.73 6.25 3.01
N LYS A 203 5.82 6.64 1.73
CA LYS A 203 6.19 8.02 1.38
C LYS A 203 5.21 9.04 1.94
N LEU A 204 3.91 8.77 1.87
CA LEU A 204 2.87 9.64 2.40
C LEU A 204 2.99 9.83 3.92
N ALA A 205 3.34 8.76 4.65
CA ALA A 205 3.58 8.82 6.09
C ALA A 205 4.82 9.67 6.42
N MET A 206 5.94 9.45 5.72
CA MET A 206 7.17 10.23 5.88
C MET A 206 6.97 11.72 5.57
N ASP A 207 6.37 12.06 4.44
CA ASP A 207 6.06 13.44 4.07
C ASP A 207 5.13 14.11 5.11
N SER A 208 4.23 13.32 5.72
CA SER A 208 3.36 13.83 6.78
C SER A 208 4.11 14.07 8.08
N ALA A 209 5.08 13.22 8.43
CA ALA A 209 5.93 13.41 9.60
C ALA A 209 6.78 14.68 9.47
N ILE A 210 7.38 14.91 8.28
CA ILE A 210 8.11 16.14 7.98
C ILE A 210 7.19 17.36 8.12
N GLY A 211 5.99 17.31 7.51
CA GLY A 211 5.06 18.44 7.58
C GLY A 211 4.54 18.73 8.99
N LEU A 212 4.40 17.71 9.84
CA LEU A 212 4.07 17.91 11.26
C LEU A 212 5.23 18.54 12.03
N SER A 213 6.46 18.04 11.81
CA SER A 213 7.68 18.60 12.42
C SER A 213 7.86 20.07 12.05
N ASP A 214 7.73 20.42 10.76
CA ASP A 214 7.86 21.80 10.27
C ASP A 214 6.80 22.72 10.92
N ALA A 215 5.56 22.23 11.07
CA ALA A 215 4.50 22.99 11.70
C ALA A 215 4.72 23.22 13.20
N ILE A 216 5.26 22.21 13.93
CA ILE A 216 5.62 22.35 15.34
C ILE A 216 6.76 23.37 15.51
N VAL A 217 7.80 23.27 14.68
CA VAL A 217 8.93 24.23 14.72
C VAL A 217 8.48 25.66 14.42
N ALA A 218 7.53 25.82 13.51
CA ALA A 218 6.97 27.15 13.17
C ALA A 218 6.04 27.73 14.26
N ASN A 219 5.52 26.89 15.16
CA ASN A 219 4.58 27.29 16.22
C ASN A 219 4.98 26.73 17.60
N PRO A 220 6.17 27.04 18.11
CA PRO A 220 6.76 26.34 19.27
C PRO A 220 5.96 26.49 20.57
N ASN A 221 5.13 27.53 20.68
CA ASN A 221 4.33 27.83 21.89
C ASN A 221 2.82 27.66 21.66
N ASN A 222 2.41 27.12 20.53
CA ASN A 222 0.99 26.97 20.21
C ASN A 222 0.74 25.69 19.41
N ILE A 223 0.50 24.61 20.12
CA ILE A 223 0.27 23.28 19.57
C ILE A 223 -0.95 23.27 18.63
N GLN A 224 -2.03 23.98 18.97
CA GLN A 224 -3.23 24.00 18.14
C GLN A 224 -2.94 24.65 16.79
N ALA A 225 -2.23 25.77 16.76
CA ALA A 225 -1.80 26.39 15.51
C ALA A 225 -0.87 25.49 14.70
N ALA A 226 0.03 24.73 15.36
CA ALA A 226 0.88 23.75 14.69
C ALA A 226 0.04 22.64 14.01
N PHE A 227 -0.95 22.10 14.70
CA PHE A 227 -1.81 21.06 14.15
C PHE A 227 -2.70 21.54 13.00
N GLU A 228 -3.27 22.73 13.11
CA GLU A 228 -4.03 23.37 12.03
C GLU A 228 -3.15 23.64 10.81
N GLN A 229 -1.93 24.14 11.01
CA GLN A 229 -0.97 24.36 9.93
C GLN A 229 -0.56 23.02 9.26
N TYR A 230 -0.27 21.98 10.04
CA TYR A 230 0.02 20.64 9.53
C TYR A 230 -1.12 20.13 8.67
N GLU A 231 -2.34 20.14 9.20
CA GLU A 231 -3.53 19.65 8.50
C GLU A 231 -3.75 20.44 7.20
N LYS A 232 -3.72 21.77 7.25
CA LYS A 232 -3.90 22.65 6.10
C LYS A 232 -2.84 22.42 5.01
N SER A 233 -1.58 22.26 5.41
CA SER A 233 -0.47 22.08 4.46
C SER A 233 -0.46 20.72 3.77
N ARG A 234 -0.96 19.66 4.45
CA ARG A 234 -0.88 18.28 3.97
C ARG A 234 -2.16 17.73 3.39
N ARG A 235 -3.32 18.26 3.77
CA ARG A 235 -4.65 17.69 3.44
C ARG A 235 -4.82 17.48 1.93
N ASN A 236 -4.62 18.51 1.13
CA ASN A 236 -4.81 18.40 -0.32
C ASN A 236 -3.94 17.30 -0.95
N THR A 237 -2.66 17.22 -0.55
CA THR A 237 -1.74 16.18 -1.07
C THR A 237 -2.19 14.78 -0.65
N VAL A 238 -2.63 14.60 0.59
CA VAL A 238 -3.10 13.31 1.11
C VAL A 238 -4.36 12.88 0.34
N GLU A 239 -5.35 13.76 0.20
CA GLU A 239 -6.61 13.48 -0.49
C GLU A 239 -6.39 13.18 -1.98
N MET A 240 -5.50 13.90 -2.65
CA MET A 240 -5.13 13.62 -4.05
C MET A 240 -4.48 12.24 -4.20
N ILE A 241 -3.61 11.83 -3.27
CA ILE A 241 -2.99 10.51 -3.29
C ILE A 241 -4.03 9.42 -2.99
N GLN A 242 -4.89 9.63 -2.00
CA GLN A 242 -6.00 8.71 -1.71
C GLN A 242 -6.93 8.55 -2.91
N TYR A 243 -7.29 9.65 -3.57
CA TYR A 243 -8.12 9.60 -4.78
C TYR A 243 -7.46 8.78 -5.90
N ALA A 244 -6.18 9.02 -6.20
CA ALA A 244 -5.45 8.26 -7.21
C ALA A 244 -5.35 6.77 -6.84
N ALA A 245 -5.18 6.46 -5.54
CA ALA A 245 -5.17 5.09 -5.03
C ALA A 245 -6.54 4.41 -5.19
N LEU A 246 -7.64 5.13 -4.93
CA LEU A 246 -8.99 4.62 -5.13
C LEU A 246 -9.31 4.36 -6.60
N VAL A 247 -8.89 5.25 -7.50
CA VAL A 247 -9.07 5.05 -8.95
C VAL A 247 -8.26 3.84 -9.44
N SER A 248 -7.04 3.65 -8.92
CA SER A 248 -6.23 2.46 -9.20
C SER A 248 -6.88 1.19 -8.66
N LEU A 249 -7.42 1.23 -7.44
CA LEU A 249 -8.13 0.12 -6.81
C LEU A 249 -9.38 -0.25 -7.62
N ASP A 250 -10.19 0.72 -8.04
CA ASP A 250 -11.40 0.47 -8.84
C ASP A 250 -11.06 -0.25 -10.15
N TRP A 251 -9.92 0.02 -10.75
CA TRP A 251 -9.42 -0.70 -11.91
C TRP A 251 -9.18 -2.18 -11.58
N PHE A 252 -8.52 -2.50 -10.45
CA PHE A 252 -8.29 -3.88 -10.02
C PHE A 252 -9.58 -4.59 -9.61
N GLU A 253 -10.52 -3.90 -8.98
CA GLU A 253 -11.85 -4.45 -8.66
C GLU A 253 -12.67 -4.79 -9.92
N LYS A 254 -12.28 -4.26 -11.08
CA LYS A 254 -12.93 -4.50 -12.39
C LYS A 254 -12.00 -5.21 -13.40
N MET A 255 -10.92 -5.83 -12.94
CA MET A 255 -9.90 -6.40 -13.81
C MET A 255 -10.43 -7.50 -14.75
N ASP A 256 -11.45 -8.26 -14.36
CA ASP A 256 -12.12 -9.26 -15.22
C ASP A 256 -12.72 -8.60 -16.46
N ARG A 257 -13.36 -7.44 -16.31
CA ARG A 257 -13.89 -6.66 -17.45
C ARG A 257 -12.76 -6.18 -18.36
N HIS A 258 -11.67 -5.68 -17.79
CA HIS A 258 -10.52 -5.20 -18.55
C HIS A 258 -9.78 -6.34 -19.25
N ASN A 259 -9.79 -7.54 -18.69
CA ASN A 259 -9.15 -8.73 -19.23
C ASN A 259 -9.68 -9.19 -20.60
N GLN A 260 -10.85 -8.68 -21.03
CA GLN A 260 -11.42 -8.95 -22.35
C GLN A 260 -10.71 -8.19 -23.49
N HIS A 261 -9.87 -7.21 -23.18
CA HIS A 261 -9.10 -6.48 -24.16
C HIS A 261 -7.85 -7.25 -24.63
N SER A 262 -7.28 -6.86 -25.77
CA SER A 262 -5.95 -7.35 -26.16
C SER A 262 -4.94 -7.11 -25.06
N PHE A 263 -3.88 -7.92 -25.02
CA PHE A 263 -2.92 -7.81 -23.90
C PHE A 263 -2.23 -6.43 -23.87
N GLN A 264 -1.96 -5.82 -25.02
CA GLN A 264 -1.38 -4.47 -25.13
C GLN A 264 -2.34 -3.41 -24.55
N GLN A 265 -3.62 -3.46 -24.91
CA GLN A 265 -4.64 -2.55 -24.38
C GLN A 265 -4.85 -2.76 -22.87
N PHE A 266 -4.87 -4.01 -22.41
CA PHE A 266 -4.95 -4.34 -20.99
C PHE A 266 -3.74 -3.78 -20.22
N ALA A 267 -2.52 -3.99 -20.73
CA ALA A 267 -1.29 -3.46 -20.14
C ALA A 267 -1.30 -1.92 -20.10
N PHE A 268 -1.78 -1.28 -21.17
CA PHE A 268 -1.97 0.18 -21.21
C PHE A 268 -2.95 0.65 -20.14
N GLY A 269 -4.12 0.01 -20.02
CA GLY A 269 -5.11 0.30 -18.99
C GLY A 269 -4.52 0.14 -17.58
N CYS A 270 -3.74 -0.92 -17.34
CA CYS A 270 -3.02 -1.14 -16.09
C CYS A 270 -2.03 -0.01 -15.78
N MET A 271 -1.25 0.47 -16.76
CA MET A 271 -0.28 1.55 -16.57
C MET A 271 -0.94 2.91 -16.32
N THR A 272 -2.06 3.18 -16.95
CA THR A 272 -2.76 4.47 -16.85
C THR A 272 -3.85 4.49 -15.77
N ARG A 273 -4.10 3.39 -15.08
CA ARG A 273 -5.22 3.17 -14.14
C ARG A 273 -5.40 4.24 -13.07
N SER A 274 -4.32 4.82 -12.57
CA SER A 274 -4.36 5.84 -11.52
C SER A 274 -4.60 7.27 -12.05
N LYS A 275 -4.70 7.43 -13.37
CA LYS A 275 -4.77 8.72 -14.08
C LYS A 275 -3.55 9.64 -13.88
N LYS A 276 -2.50 9.18 -13.20
CA LYS A 276 -1.24 9.93 -13.04
C LYS A 276 -0.29 9.75 -14.23
N VAL A 277 -0.44 8.66 -14.97
CA VAL A 277 0.32 8.36 -16.19
C VAL A 277 -0.63 8.47 -17.36
N THR A 278 -0.31 9.32 -18.33
CA THR A 278 -1.11 9.53 -19.55
C THR A 278 -0.51 8.78 -20.73
N PHE A 279 -1.24 8.73 -21.85
CA PHE A 279 -0.74 8.20 -23.13
C PHE A 279 0.53 8.94 -23.56
N GLU A 280 0.55 10.28 -23.51
CA GLU A 280 1.70 11.10 -23.87
C GLU A 280 2.91 10.83 -22.96
N ASN A 281 2.70 10.65 -21.66
CA ASN A 281 3.78 10.27 -20.76
C ASN A 281 4.39 8.91 -21.14
N LEU A 282 3.54 7.92 -21.44
CA LEU A 282 4.01 6.60 -21.89
C LEU A 282 4.72 6.69 -23.24
N LYS A 283 4.19 7.47 -24.20
CA LYS A 283 4.79 7.67 -25.51
C LYS A 283 6.19 8.28 -25.42
N LEU A 284 6.41 9.22 -24.49
CA LEU A 284 7.73 9.80 -24.24
C LEU A 284 8.71 8.78 -23.65
N ARG A 285 8.22 7.83 -22.84
CA ARG A 285 9.06 6.82 -22.17
C ARG A 285 9.29 5.59 -23.04
N ASP A 286 8.23 5.13 -23.71
CA ASP A 286 8.22 3.92 -24.52
C ASP A 286 7.27 4.09 -25.72
N LYS A 287 7.78 4.72 -26.79
CA LYS A 287 7.02 4.91 -28.03
C LYS A 287 6.62 3.57 -28.67
N SER A 288 7.52 2.57 -28.61
CA SER A 288 7.27 1.25 -29.20
C SER A 288 6.06 0.55 -28.56
N PHE A 289 5.91 0.68 -27.23
CA PHE A 289 4.74 0.16 -26.53
C PHE A 289 3.46 0.88 -26.97
N THR A 290 3.46 2.22 -26.99
CA THR A 290 2.26 2.98 -27.34
C THR A 290 1.82 2.80 -28.78
N ASP A 291 2.76 2.62 -29.71
CA ASP A 291 2.43 2.33 -31.12
C ASP A 291 1.72 0.97 -31.26
N LYS A 292 2.07 -0.03 -30.43
CA LYS A 292 1.38 -1.33 -30.40
C LYS A 292 -0.01 -1.30 -29.78
N VAL A 293 -0.28 -0.34 -28.91
CA VAL A 293 -1.61 -0.19 -28.28
C VAL A 293 -2.65 0.36 -29.28
N LEU A 294 -2.19 1.14 -30.27
CA LEU A 294 -3.05 1.76 -31.27
C LEU A 294 -3.38 0.86 -32.47
N ASN A 295 -2.60 -0.22 -32.66
CA ASN A 295 -2.82 -1.21 -33.72
C ASN A 295 -3.55 -2.44 -33.17
#